data_52cd5e78fb2c5c7ed33b3c8850d7dd21
#
_entry.id   52cd5e78fb2c5c7ed33b3c8850d7dd21
#
_cell.length_a   1.000
_cell.length_b   1.000
_cell.length_c   1.000
_cell.angle_alpha   90.00
_cell.angle_beta   90.00
_cell.angle_gamma   90.00
#
_symmetry.space_group_name_H-M   'P 1'
#
loop_
_entity.id
_entity.type
_entity.pdbx_description
1 polymer ?
#
loop_
_entity_poly.entity_id
_entity_poly.type
_entity_poly.pdbx_seq_one_letter_code
_entity_poly.pdbx_strand_id
1 'polypeptide(L)'
;MSYSVGQVAGFAGVTVRTLHHYDDIGLLVPGERSHAGHRRYTDADLDRLQQILFYRELGFPLDEVAALLDDPAADPRAHLRRQHELLTARIEKLQKMAAAVEHAMEARKMGINLTPEEKFEVFGDFDPDQYEDEVRERWGTPTPTGSPVSAPRPTPRRTGSGSSARPTS
;
A
#
# COMPACT_ATOMS: atom_id res chain seq x y z
N MET A 1 1.84 30.01 15.32
CA MET A 1 3.13 29.87 14.61
C MET A 1 2.91 29.27 13.24
N SER A 2 3.75 29.55 12.28
CA SER A 2 3.68 28.91 10.97
C SER A 2 5.04 28.39 10.54
N TYR A 3 5.01 27.29 9.80
CA TYR A 3 6.20 26.50 9.44
C TYR A 3 6.33 26.42 7.91
N SER A 4 7.56 26.36 7.43
CA SER A 4 7.82 26.13 6.00
C SER A 4 7.54 24.67 5.62
N VAL A 5 7.31 24.42 4.33
CA VAL A 5 7.11 23.06 3.82
C VAL A 5 8.27 22.12 4.18
N GLY A 6 9.50 22.61 4.15
CA GLY A 6 10.67 21.82 4.53
C GLY A 6 10.70 21.44 6.02
N GLN A 7 10.30 22.38 6.89
CA GLN A 7 10.19 22.11 8.33
C GLN A 7 9.11 21.05 8.61
N VAL A 8 7.95 21.20 7.99
CA VAL A 8 6.83 20.24 8.15
C VAL A 8 7.21 18.86 7.62
N ALA A 9 7.87 18.78 6.47
CA ALA A 9 8.38 17.53 5.94
C ALA A 9 9.33 16.82 6.93
N GLY A 10 10.21 17.59 7.57
CA GLY A 10 11.12 17.08 8.61
C GLY A 10 10.41 16.58 9.86
N PHE A 11 9.42 17.33 10.37
CA PHE A 11 8.64 16.93 11.55
C PHE A 11 7.81 15.67 11.32
N ALA A 12 7.16 15.61 10.17
CA ALA A 12 6.21 14.55 9.83
C ALA A 12 6.87 13.30 9.24
N GLY A 13 8.15 13.36 8.86
CA GLY A 13 8.84 12.26 8.21
C GLY A 13 8.31 11.95 6.80
N VAL A 14 7.77 12.96 6.11
CA VAL A 14 7.27 12.86 4.73
C VAL A 14 8.11 13.72 3.79
N THR A 15 7.97 13.51 2.49
CA THR A 15 8.66 14.33 1.50
C THR A 15 7.92 15.65 1.25
N VAL A 16 8.64 16.68 0.83
CA VAL A 16 8.05 17.93 0.34
C VAL A 16 7.07 17.68 -0.80
N ARG A 17 7.38 16.73 -1.67
CA ARG A 17 6.52 16.32 -2.77
C ARG A 17 5.17 15.76 -2.28
N THR A 18 5.18 14.97 -1.22
CA THR A 18 3.96 14.47 -0.58
C THR A 18 3.06 15.62 -0.10
N LEU A 19 3.65 16.61 0.56
CA LEU A 19 2.92 17.80 1.03
C LEU A 19 2.36 18.63 -0.11
N HIS A 20 3.10 18.78 -1.21
CA HIS A 20 2.60 19.44 -2.42
C HIS A 20 1.44 18.66 -3.04
N HIS A 21 1.55 17.33 -3.08
CA HIS A 21 0.45 16.48 -3.56
C HIS A 21 -0.81 16.63 -2.71
N TYR A 22 -0.69 16.68 -1.39
CA TYR A 22 -1.82 16.89 -0.49
C TYR A 22 -2.49 18.25 -0.68
N ASP A 23 -1.71 19.29 -0.97
CA ASP A 23 -2.23 20.60 -1.35
C ASP A 23 -2.96 20.55 -2.70
N ASP A 24 -2.38 19.92 -3.71
CA ASP A 24 -2.94 19.82 -5.06
C ASP A 24 -4.30 19.09 -5.08
N ILE A 25 -4.48 18.07 -4.26
CA ILE A 25 -5.74 17.32 -4.13
C ILE A 25 -6.71 17.92 -3.09
N GLY A 26 -6.32 19.01 -2.43
CA GLY A 26 -7.15 19.66 -1.42
C GLY A 26 -7.25 18.94 -0.08
N LEU A 27 -6.42 17.91 0.16
CA LEU A 27 -6.41 17.14 1.42
C LEU A 27 -5.80 17.94 2.57
N LEU A 28 -4.70 18.63 2.31
CA LEU A 28 -4.01 19.51 3.25
C LEU A 28 -3.57 20.80 2.54
N VAL A 29 -4.39 21.82 2.63
CA VAL A 29 -4.12 23.14 2.05
C VAL A 29 -3.43 24.00 3.09
N PRO A 30 -2.23 24.57 2.81
CA PRO A 30 -1.56 25.45 3.75
C PRO A 30 -2.43 26.66 4.11
N GLY A 31 -2.57 26.92 5.42
CA GLY A 31 -3.39 28.01 5.92
C GLY A 31 -2.86 29.40 5.57
N GLU A 32 -1.55 29.50 5.30
CA GLU A 32 -0.87 30.77 5.02
C GLU A 32 0.09 30.66 3.83
N ARG A 33 0.40 31.83 3.27
CA ARG A 33 1.51 32.00 2.32
C ARG A 33 2.39 33.15 2.74
N SER A 34 3.71 33.03 2.55
CA SER A 34 4.65 34.11 2.79
C SER A 34 4.48 35.23 1.75
N HIS A 35 5.09 36.39 1.98
CA HIS A 35 5.12 37.49 1.01
C HIS A 35 5.69 37.09 -0.36
N ALA A 36 6.59 36.09 -0.36
CA ALA A 36 7.16 35.53 -1.59
C ALA A 36 6.27 34.42 -2.21
N GLY A 37 5.08 34.15 -1.66
CA GLY A 37 4.15 33.14 -2.16
C GLY A 37 4.44 31.70 -1.75
N HIS A 38 5.43 31.49 -0.86
CA HIS A 38 5.75 30.16 -0.35
C HIS A 38 4.69 29.67 0.65
N ARG A 39 4.42 28.38 0.60
CA ARG A 39 3.48 27.68 1.49
C ARG A 39 3.95 27.77 2.95
N ARG A 40 3.02 28.15 3.81
CA ARG A 40 3.22 28.20 5.28
C ARG A 40 2.11 27.40 5.95
N TYR A 41 2.49 26.51 6.84
CA TYR A 41 1.58 25.62 7.56
C TYR A 41 1.41 26.12 8.98
N THR A 42 0.17 26.22 9.44
CA THR A 42 -0.19 26.60 10.80
C THR A 42 -0.20 25.39 11.72
N ASP A 43 -0.32 25.61 13.03
CA ASP A 43 -0.48 24.50 14.00
C ASP A 43 -1.73 23.65 13.70
N ALA A 44 -2.82 24.27 13.25
CA ALA A 44 -4.02 23.55 12.82
C ALA A 44 -3.77 22.66 11.58
N ASP A 45 -2.93 23.12 10.66
CA ASP A 45 -2.52 22.31 9.51
C ASP A 45 -1.67 21.11 9.95
N LEU A 46 -0.83 21.28 10.98
CA LEU A 46 -0.06 20.17 11.56
C LEU A 46 -0.95 19.14 12.25
N ASP A 47 -1.97 19.57 12.99
CA ASP A 47 -2.95 18.68 13.60
C ASP A 47 -3.70 17.87 12.54
N ARG A 48 -4.11 18.52 11.46
CA ARG A 48 -4.75 17.84 10.33
C ARG A 48 -3.79 16.86 9.65
N LEU A 49 -2.54 17.24 9.42
CA LEU A 49 -1.52 16.35 8.86
C LEU A 49 -1.31 15.11 9.73
N GLN A 50 -1.25 15.29 11.04
CA GLN A 50 -1.12 14.17 11.98
C GLN A 50 -2.27 13.17 11.81
N GLN A 51 -3.51 13.65 11.71
CA GLN A 51 -4.67 12.80 11.48
C GLN A 51 -4.61 12.08 10.13
N ILE A 52 -4.20 12.77 9.07
CA ILE A 52 -4.00 12.17 7.74
C ILE A 52 -3.01 11.01 7.82
N LEU A 53 -1.86 11.23 8.46
CA LEU A 53 -0.80 10.21 8.56
C LEU A 53 -1.23 9.01 9.40
N PHE A 54 -1.99 9.20 10.48
CA PHE A 54 -2.54 8.09 11.26
C PHE A 54 -3.51 7.23 10.45
N TYR A 55 -4.45 7.83 9.74
CA TYR A 55 -5.37 7.07 8.88
C TYR A 55 -4.64 6.36 7.74
N ARG A 56 -3.62 6.99 7.18
CA ARG A 56 -2.79 6.35 6.14
C ARG A 56 -2.02 5.14 6.65
N GLU A 57 -1.43 5.22 7.83
CA GLU A 57 -0.78 4.07 8.48
C GLU A 57 -1.76 2.93 8.76
N LEU A 58 -3.03 3.23 8.95
CA LEU A 58 -4.10 2.26 9.12
C LEU A 58 -4.63 1.68 7.79
N GLY A 59 -4.12 2.16 6.65
CA GLY A 59 -4.48 1.67 5.32
C GLY A 59 -5.66 2.38 4.66
N PHE A 60 -6.11 3.52 5.19
CA PHE A 60 -7.19 4.29 4.56
C PHE A 60 -6.70 4.99 3.29
N PRO A 61 -7.43 4.86 2.17
CA PRO A 61 -7.17 5.64 0.97
C PRO A 61 -7.35 7.13 1.20
N LEU A 62 -6.65 7.96 0.42
CA LEU A 62 -6.67 9.43 0.62
C LEU A 62 -8.05 10.06 0.46
N ASP A 63 -8.89 9.55 -0.42
CA ASP A 63 -10.27 9.99 -0.61
C ASP A 63 -11.15 9.70 0.61
N GLU A 64 -11.00 8.53 1.25
CA GLU A 64 -11.68 8.23 2.51
C GLU A 64 -11.18 9.09 3.65
N VAL A 65 -9.88 9.33 3.74
CA VAL A 65 -9.29 10.24 4.73
C VAL A 65 -9.87 11.65 4.57
N ALA A 66 -9.94 12.15 3.35
CA ALA A 66 -10.55 13.46 3.07
C ALA A 66 -12.01 13.50 3.52
N ALA A 67 -12.81 12.49 3.19
CA ALA A 67 -14.21 12.42 3.60
C ALA A 67 -14.38 12.40 5.13
N LEU A 68 -13.52 11.67 5.84
CA LEU A 68 -13.53 11.61 7.30
C LEU A 68 -13.17 12.95 7.95
N LEU A 69 -12.15 13.63 7.42
CA LEU A 69 -11.65 14.88 8.00
C LEU A 69 -12.49 16.10 7.61
N ASP A 70 -13.19 16.06 6.49
CA ASP A 70 -14.04 17.15 5.99
C ASP A 70 -15.49 17.04 6.51
N ASP A 71 -15.82 16.00 7.25
CA ASP A 71 -17.12 15.87 7.90
C ASP A 71 -17.29 16.97 8.97
N PRO A 72 -18.24 17.90 8.79
CA PRO A 72 -18.46 19.00 9.73
C PRO A 72 -18.97 18.54 11.10
N ALA A 73 -19.50 17.32 11.19
CA ALA A 73 -19.92 16.70 12.44
C ALA A 73 -18.78 15.98 13.19
N ALA A 74 -17.60 15.89 12.57
CA ALA A 74 -16.47 15.17 13.14
C ALA A 74 -15.84 15.96 14.30
N ASP A 75 -15.86 15.35 15.48
CA ASP A 75 -15.13 15.84 16.64
C ASP A 75 -13.68 15.32 16.61
N PRO A 76 -12.66 16.17 16.83
CA PRO A 76 -11.26 15.72 16.93
C PRO A 76 -11.04 14.57 17.91
N ARG A 77 -11.75 14.55 19.01
CA ARG A 77 -11.69 13.46 19.98
C ARG A 77 -12.29 12.15 19.45
N ALA A 78 -13.31 12.24 18.62
CA ALA A 78 -13.88 11.07 17.95
C ALA A 78 -12.90 10.45 16.96
N HIS A 79 -12.12 11.25 16.23
CA HIS A 79 -11.05 10.76 15.37
C HIS A 79 -9.98 10.01 16.15
N LEU A 80 -9.50 10.56 17.25
CA LEU A 80 -8.49 9.90 18.09
C LEU A 80 -8.99 8.57 18.66
N ARG A 81 -10.25 8.51 19.13
CA ARG A 81 -10.87 7.27 19.61
C ARG A 81 -10.93 6.22 18.50
N ARG A 82 -11.41 6.60 17.31
CA ARG A 82 -11.49 5.70 16.15
C ARG A 82 -10.11 5.19 15.75
N GLN A 83 -9.12 6.06 15.69
CA GLN A 83 -7.73 5.67 15.39
C GLN A 83 -7.18 4.69 16.42
N HIS A 84 -7.45 4.93 17.71
CA HIS A 84 -7.05 4.03 18.78
C HIS A 84 -7.70 2.65 18.64
N GLU A 85 -9.01 2.58 18.38
CA GLU A 85 -9.74 1.33 18.17
C GLU A 85 -9.17 0.53 16.96
N LEU A 86 -8.92 1.21 15.85
CA LEU A 86 -8.36 0.60 14.64
C LEU A 86 -6.92 0.09 14.87
N LEU A 87 -6.10 0.85 15.59
CA LEU A 87 -4.75 0.42 15.97
C LEU A 87 -4.78 -0.78 16.90
N THR A 88 -5.68 -0.81 17.87
CA THR A 88 -5.85 -1.94 18.79
C THR A 88 -6.23 -3.20 18.03
N ALA A 89 -7.19 -3.12 17.12
CA ALA A 89 -7.58 -4.24 16.27
C ALA A 89 -6.42 -4.73 15.39
N ARG A 90 -5.60 -3.82 14.84
CA ARG A 90 -4.42 -4.17 14.07
C ARG A 90 -3.35 -4.87 14.92
N ILE A 91 -3.14 -4.42 16.15
CA ILE A 91 -2.23 -5.06 17.10
C ILE A 91 -2.68 -6.50 17.37
N GLU A 92 -3.96 -6.73 17.67
CA GLU A 92 -4.48 -8.07 17.88
C GLU A 92 -4.28 -8.99 16.68
N LYS A 93 -4.54 -8.48 15.47
CA LYS A 93 -4.30 -9.22 14.22
C LYS A 93 -2.82 -9.58 14.05
N LEU A 94 -1.92 -8.63 14.27
CA LEU A 94 -0.47 -8.87 14.17
C LEU A 94 0.02 -9.86 15.22
N GLN A 95 -0.52 -9.84 16.44
CA GLN A 95 -0.21 -10.81 17.48
C GLN A 95 -0.65 -12.24 17.08
N LYS A 96 -1.83 -12.38 16.50
CA LYS A 96 -2.30 -13.67 15.95
C LYS A 96 -1.39 -14.18 14.83
N MET A 97 -0.95 -13.28 13.94
CA MET A 97 -0.02 -13.65 12.87
C MET A 97 1.35 -14.08 13.41
N ALA A 98 1.88 -13.36 14.40
CA ALA A 98 3.14 -13.72 15.04
C ALA A 98 3.05 -15.10 15.71
N ALA A 99 1.97 -15.38 16.44
CA ALA A 99 1.73 -16.68 17.05
C ALA A 99 1.64 -17.82 16.02
N ALA A 100 1.01 -17.56 14.87
CA ALA A 100 0.94 -18.54 13.78
C ALA A 100 2.33 -18.85 13.19
N VAL A 101 3.18 -17.84 13.04
CA VAL A 101 4.58 -18.03 12.59
C VAL A 101 5.36 -18.87 13.62
N GLU A 102 5.22 -18.58 14.90
CA GLU A 102 5.86 -19.35 15.98
C GLU A 102 5.43 -20.81 15.95
N HIS A 103 4.12 -21.07 15.80
CA HIS A 103 3.59 -22.42 15.66
C HIS A 103 4.17 -23.14 14.44
N ALA A 104 4.27 -22.47 13.31
CA ALA A 104 4.89 -23.04 12.10
C ALA A 104 6.39 -23.34 12.30
N MET A 105 7.10 -22.51 13.04
CA MET A 105 8.51 -22.76 13.38
C MET A 105 8.66 -24.00 14.27
N GLU A 106 7.83 -24.16 15.29
CA GLU A 106 7.86 -25.33 16.17
C GLU A 106 7.48 -26.60 15.41
N ALA A 107 6.45 -26.58 14.57
CA ALA A 107 6.06 -27.70 13.73
C ALA A 107 7.22 -28.20 12.84
N ARG A 108 7.95 -27.26 12.24
CA ARG A 108 9.15 -27.59 11.43
C ARG A 108 10.27 -28.23 12.25
N LYS A 109 10.52 -27.74 13.47
CA LYS A 109 11.53 -28.35 14.35
C LYS A 109 11.17 -29.79 14.71
N MET A 110 9.89 -30.07 14.89
CA MET A 110 9.39 -31.43 15.22
C MET A 110 9.19 -32.30 13.97
N GLY A 111 9.44 -31.81 12.78
CA GLY A 111 9.21 -32.55 11.53
C GLY A 111 7.71 -32.72 11.18
N ILE A 112 6.83 -31.95 11.79
CA ILE A 112 5.40 -31.97 11.55
C ILE A 112 5.06 -31.08 10.38
N ASN A 113 4.33 -31.62 9.41
CA ASN A 113 3.77 -30.81 8.30
C ASN A 113 2.38 -30.32 8.69
N LEU A 114 2.22 -28.99 8.75
CA LEU A 114 0.92 -28.38 8.95
C LEU A 114 -0.01 -28.68 7.76
N THR A 115 -1.28 -28.89 8.03
CA THR A 115 -2.32 -29.02 6.98
C THR A 115 -2.49 -27.70 6.23
N PRO A 116 -3.05 -27.72 5.02
CA PRO A 116 -3.36 -26.49 4.29
C PRO A 116 -4.24 -25.52 5.11
N GLU A 117 -5.23 -26.03 5.81
CA GLU A 117 -6.13 -25.25 6.66
C GLU A 117 -5.37 -24.54 7.80
N GLU A 118 -4.51 -25.28 8.50
CA GLU A 118 -3.67 -24.72 9.58
C GLU A 118 -2.69 -23.64 9.08
N LYS A 119 -2.20 -23.77 7.84
CA LYS A 119 -1.30 -22.77 7.24
C LYS A 119 -1.97 -21.44 6.99
N PHE A 120 -3.26 -21.44 6.70
CA PHE A 120 -4.01 -20.26 6.29
C PHE A 120 -5.06 -19.79 7.30
N GLU A 121 -5.19 -20.48 8.44
CA GLU A 121 -6.17 -20.16 9.49
C GLU A 121 -6.12 -18.70 9.93
N VAL A 122 -4.93 -18.15 10.06
CA VAL A 122 -4.70 -16.76 10.50
C VAL A 122 -5.13 -15.73 9.45
N PHE A 123 -5.30 -16.16 8.20
CA PHE A 123 -5.73 -15.30 7.08
C PHE A 123 -7.21 -15.46 6.73
N GLY A 124 -7.96 -16.24 7.52
CA GLY A 124 -9.39 -16.47 7.28
C GLY A 124 -10.23 -15.20 7.27
N ASP A 125 -9.78 -14.15 7.96
CA ASP A 125 -10.40 -12.83 7.97
C ASP A 125 -9.68 -11.83 7.03
N PHE A 126 -8.81 -12.35 6.14
CA PHE A 126 -8.05 -11.53 5.22
C PHE A 126 -8.93 -11.07 4.06
N ASP A 127 -9.13 -9.78 3.95
CA ASP A 127 -9.74 -9.15 2.79
C ASP A 127 -8.64 -8.83 1.75
N PRO A 128 -8.60 -9.56 0.61
CA PRO A 128 -7.60 -9.32 -0.42
C PRO A 128 -7.64 -7.90 -0.98
N ASP A 129 -8.82 -7.31 -1.04
CA ASP A 129 -9.05 -5.99 -1.63
C ASP A 129 -8.38 -4.88 -0.81
N GLN A 130 -8.40 -5.00 0.53
CA GLN A 130 -7.68 -4.06 1.40
C GLN A 130 -6.16 -4.12 1.22
N TYR A 131 -5.62 -5.31 0.93
CA TYR A 131 -4.19 -5.48 0.72
C TYR A 131 -3.73 -4.95 -0.64
N GLU A 132 -4.55 -5.12 -1.68
CA GLU A 132 -4.26 -4.55 -3.00
C GLU A 132 -4.25 -3.02 -2.97
N ASP A 133 -5.16 -2.42 -2.22
CA ASP A 133 -5.21 -0.97 -2.03
C ASP A 133 -3.99 -0.46 -1.24
N GLU A 134 -3.57 -1.15 -0.18
CA GLU A 134 -2.36 -0.81 0.60
C GLU A 134 -1.09 -0.91 -0.25
N VAL A 135 -0.97 -1.94 -1.09
CA VAL A 135 0.16 -2.10 -2.01
C VAL A 135 0.14 -1.04 -3.10
N ARG A 136 -1.04 -0.72 -3.64
CA ARG A 136 -1.20 0.29 -4.67
C ARG A 136 -0.86 1.69 -4.17
N GLU A 137 -1.20 2.01 -2.93
CA GLU A 137 -0.87 3.30 -2.31
C GLU A 137 0.60 3.42 -1.90
N ARG A 138 1.18 2.34 -1.39
CA ARG A 138 2.55 2.35 -0.86
C ARG A 138 3.62 2.27 -1.93
N TRP A 139 3.34 1.61 -3.05
CA TRP A 139 4.30 1.30 -4.12
C TRP A 139 3.91 1.87 -5.48
N GLY A 140 2.79 2.60 -5.56
CA GLY A 140 2.19 3.03 -6.84
C GLY A 140 1.58 1.85 -7.60
N THR A 141 0.74 2.14 -8.58
CA THR A 141 0.25 1.12 -9.50
C THR A 141 1.44 0.40 -10.12
N PRO A 142 1.58 -0.91 -9.96
CA PRO A 142 2.51 -1.63 -10.80
C PRO A 142 2.06 -1.37 -12.24
N THR A 143 2.84 -0.61 -12.98
CA THR A 143 2.68 -0.57 -14.43
C THR A 143 2.69 -2.02 -14.88
N PRO A 144 1.73 -2.47 -15.67
CA PRO A 144 1.80 -3.78 -16.28
C PRO A 144 2.99 -3.77 -17.24
N THR A 145 4.18 -4.00 -16.70
CA THR A 145 5.39 -4.15 -17.46
C THR A 145 5.40 -5.58 -17.93
N GLY A 146 5.08 -5.73 -19.16
CA GLY A 146 5.30 -6.99 -19.84
C GLY A 146 4.02 -7.63 -20.29
N SER A 147 3.66 -7.29 -21.51
CA SER A 147 3.07 -8.30 -22.39
C SER A 147 3.84 -9.59 -22.20
N PRO A 148 3.15 -10.74 -22.08
CA PRO A 148 3.86 -11.99 -22.06
C PRO A 148 4.69 -12.04 -23.34
N VAL A 149 5.99 -12.11 -23.17
CA VAL A 149 6.90 -12.42 -24.28
C VAL A 149 6.37 -13.71 -24.86
N SER A 150 5.79 -13.61 -26.04
CA SER A 150 5.38 -14.77 -26.81
C SER A 150 6.56 -15.71 -26.84
N ALA A 151 6.43 -16.84 -26.18
CA ALA A 151 7.37 -17.93 -26.32
C ALA A 151 7.55 -18.20 -27.80
N PRO A 152 8.77 -18.31 -28.32
CA PRO A 152 8.97 -18.60 -29.73
C PRO A 152 8.29 -19.94 -30.02
N ARG A 153 7.37 -19.93 -30.95
CA ARG A 153 6.74 -21.16 -31.46
C ARG A 153 7.86 -22.07 -31.93
N PRO A 154 7.87 -23.35 -31.55
CA PRO A 154 8.79 -24.29 -32.13
C PRO A 154 8.50 -24.38 -33.64
N THR A 155 9.49 -24.05 -34.44
CA THR A 155 9.48 -24.22 -35.90
C THR A 155 9.24 -25.70 -36.18
N PRO A 156 8.26 -26.05 -37.02
CA PRO A 156 8.13 -27.43 -37.44
C PRO A 156 9.34 -27.85 -38.19
N ARG A 157 10.03 -28.91 -37.75
CA ARG A 157 11.09 -29.55 -38.49
C ARG A 157 10.55 -29.98 -39.86
N ARG A 158 11.12 -29.37 -40.88
CA ARG A 158 10.93 -29.82 -42.23
C ARG A 158 11.55 -31.21 -42.32
N THR A 159 10.75 -32.24 -42.38
CA THR A 159 11.16 -33.58 -42.84
C THR A 159 11.35 -33.50 -44.33
N GLY A 160 12.61 -33.38 -44.72
CA GLY A 160 13.00 -33.53 -46.09
C GLY A 160 12.87 -35.00 -46.49
N SER A 161 11.80 -35.35 -47.16
CA SER A 161 11.76 -36.60 -47.90
C SER A 161 12.53 -36.41 -49.17
N GLY A 162 13.77 -36.85 -49.15
CA GLY A 162 14.52 -37.01 -50.36
C GLY A 162 13.98 -38.19 -51.16
N SER A 163 13.27 -37.90 -52.21
CA SER A 163 13.02 -38.89 -53.22
C SER A 163 14.06 -38.76 -54.32
N SER A 164 15.04 -39.63 -54.29
CA SER A 164 16.00 -39.80 -55.35
C SER A 164 15.34 -40.72 -56.39
N ALA A 165 14.85 -40.15 -57.48
CA ALA A 165 14.56 -40.89 -58.69
C ALA A 165 15.76 -40.79 -59.60
N ARG A 166 16.43 -41.91 -59.84
CA ARG A 166 17.41 -42.05 -60.90
C ARG A 166 16.65 -42.41 -62.19
N PRO A 167 16.98 -41.80 -63.34
CA PRO A 167 16.65 -42.39 -64.60
C PRO A 167 17.80 -43.28 -65.06
N THR A 168 17.52 -44.49 -65.43
CA THR A 168 18.37 -45.36 -66.18
C THR A 168 18.16 -45.11 -67.68
N SER A 169 19.25 -44.86 -68.35
CA SER A 169 19.62 -44.89 -69.82
C SER A 169 18.50 -44.87 -70.81
#